data_b5d92d87b0e281afe37685b836ecca77
#
_entry.id   b5d92d87b0e281afe37685b836ecca77
#
_cell.length_a   1.000
_cell.length_b   1.000
_cell.length_c   1.000
_cell.angle_alpha   90.00
_cell.angle_beta   90.00
_cell.angle_gamma   90.00
#
_symmetry.space_group_name_H-M   'P 1'
#
loop_
_entity.id
_entity.type
_entity.pdbx_description
1 polymer ?
#
loop_
_entity_poly.entity_id
_entity_poly.type
_entity_poly.pdbx_seq_one_letter_code
_entity_poly.pdbx_strand_id
1 'polypeptide(L)'
;VLGNTLSAIAFQTAGIIKKGNMVITVQQKPTVMNVFHRTVKKQKTTLCVVKKGIHFNNISVTKERTQFNYSYKKCHFPKIQLGLLGEHQVENASIALTTIYKLSKQYRFNLNKQAIYLCLKNALFKGRCEIHHTQYRDIIIDGAHNPQKMKAFLSTLVILYPRKKYDFLISFSEGKNQISTMRRMLQQIIPMAHSITVTDFILEGDDILHHSVEKERIIPILKQLKFDRYDFKQCNEKTIMKIIKNNKQPFVITGSLYLIGSIYDRLKKFLSS
;
A
#
# COMPACT_ATOMS: atom_id res chain seq x y z
N VAL A 1 -14.91 5.77 -15.15
CA VAL A 1 -15.41 4.76 -14.18
C VAL A 1 -14.71 3.44 -14.45
N LEU A 2 -13.95 2.90 -13.50
CA LEU A 2 -13.09 1.72 -13.72
C LEU A 2 -13.85 0.39 -13.88
N GLY A 3 -15.19 0.37 -13.83
CA GLY A 3 -16.00 -0.84 -13.90
C GLY A 3 -15.99 -1.66 -12.60
N ASN A 4 -16.89 -2.67 -12.51
CA ASN A 4 -17.13 -3.45 -11.28
C ASN A 4 -16.48 -4.85 -11.28
N THR A 5 -15.82 -5.24 -12.36
CA THR A 5 -15.13 -6.54 -12.48
C THR A 5 -13.64 -6.36 -12.68
N LEU A 6 -12.84 -7.37 -12.26
CA LEU A 6 -11.39 -7.34 -12.51
C LEU A 6 -11.04 -7.22 -13.99
N SER A 7 -11.82 -7.84 -14.87
CA SER A 7 -11.63 -7.74 -16.33
C SER A 7 -11.89 -6.31 -16.83
N ALA A 8 -12.95 -5.64 -16.35
CA ALA A 8 -13.27 -4.27 -16.72
C ALA A 8 -12.20 -3.29 -16.23
N ILE A 9 -11.74 -3.45 -14.98
CA ILE A 9 -10.65 -2.65 -14.40
C ILE A 9 -9.36 -2.86 -15.21
N ALA A 10 -9.03 -4.12 -15.53
CA ALA A 10 -7.85 -4.45 -16.33
C ALA A 10 -7.94 -3.85 -17.75
N PHE A 11 -9.12 -3.84 -18.36
CA PHE A 11 -9.34 -3.23 -19.68
C PHE A 11 -9.09 -1.73 -19.65
N GLN A 12 -9.63 -1.02 -18.66
CA GLN A 12 -9.38 0.41 -18.49
C GLN A 12 -7.89 0.70 -18.26
N THR A 13 -7.24 -0.07 -17.38
CA THR A 13 -5.80 0.05 -17.12
C THR A 13 -4.97 -0.25 -18.38
N ALA A 14 -5.38 -1.24 -19.17
CA ALA A 14 -4.73 -1.59 -20.42
C ALA A 14 -4.85 -0.50 -21.52
N GLY A 15 -5.70 0.50 -21.33
CA GLY A 15 -5.84 1.65 -22.24
C GLY A 15 -4.56 2.46 -22.43
N ILE A 16 -3.60 2.41 -21.50
CA ILE A 16 -2.28 3.04 -21.61
C ILE A 16 -1.34 2.28 -22.55
N ILE A 17 -1.65 1.04 -22.91
CA ILE A 17 -0.85 0.21 -23.83
C ILE A 17 -1.04 0.70 -25.26
N LYS A 18 0.00 1.25 -25.85
CA LYS A 18 0.01 1.79 -27.21
C LYS A 18 1.07 1.10 -28.06
N LYS A 19 0.95 1.21 -29.37
CA LYS A 19 2.00 0.75 -30.31
C LYS A 19 3.34 1.38 -29.97
N GLY A 20 4.40 0.59 -29.95
CA GLY A 20 5.76 1.04 -29.61
C GLY A 20 6.07 1.09 -28.12
N ASN A 21 5.07 0.96 -27.23
CA ASN A 21 5.34 0.89 -25.81
C ASN A 21 5.89 -0.49 -25.43
N MET A 22 6.63 -0.54 -24.34
CA MET A 22 6.99 -1.77 -23.65
C MET A 22 6.14 -1.91 -22.38
N VAL A 23 5.49 -3.06 -22.22
CA VAL A 23 4.62 -3.34 -21.07
C VAL A 23 5.34 -4.23 -20.09
N ILE A 24 5.40 -3.83 -18.83
CA ILE A 24 5.98 -4.62 -17.75
C ILE A 24 4.96 -4.72 -16.63
N THR A 25 4.72 -5.93 -16.15
CA THR A 25 3.78 -6.20 -15.06
C THR A 25 4.29 -7.36 -14.19
N VAL A 26 3.80 -7.45 -12.95
CA VAL A 26 3.90 -8.70 -12.19
C VAL A 26 2.81 -9.68 -12.65
N GLN A 27 2.99 -10.96 -12.33
CA GLN A 27 1.97 -11.98 -12.59
C GLN A 27 0.66 -11.59 -11.90
N GLN A 28 -0.40 -11.50 -12.68
CA GLN A 28 -1.74 -11.17 -12.22
C GLN A 28 -2.67 -12.41 -12.32
N LYS A 29 -3.90 -12.29 -11.83
CA LYS A 29 -4.94 -13.32 -12.03
C LYS A 29 -5.15 -13.58 -13.52
N PRO A 30 -5.50 -14.82 -13.92
CA PRO A 30 -5.67 -15.19 -15.34
C PRO A 30 -6.59 -14.25 -16.12
N THR A 31 -7.70 -13.81 -15.52
CA THR A 31 -8.65 -12.87 -16.14
C THR A 31 -8.00 -11.53 -16.49
N VAL A 32 -7.13 -11.00 -15.65
CA VAL A 32 -6.37 -9.76 -15.89
C VAL A 32 -5.31 -9.98 -16.94
N MET A 33 -4.54 -11.09 -16.84
CA MET A 33 -3.50 -11.43 -17.81
C MET A 33 -4.07 -11.61 -19.22
N ASN A 34 -5.25 -12.23 -19.37
CA ASN A 34 -5.92 -12.39 -20.65
C ASN A 34 -6.22 -11.03 -21.32
N VAL A 35 -6.66 -10.02 -20.55
CA VAL A 35 -6.87 -8.66 -21.06
C VAL A 35 -5.55 -8.07 -21.55
N PHE A 36 -4.49 -8.17 -20.76
CA PHE A 36 -3.17 -7.63 -21.14
C PHE A 36 -2.63 -8.33 -22.39
N HIS A 37 -2.70 -9.65 -22.49
CA HIS A 37 -2.25 -10.40 -23.68
C HIS A 37 -3.02 -10.00 -24.95
N ARG A 38 -4.36 -9.87 -24.87
CA ARG A 38 -5.18 -9.41 -26.00
C ARG A 38 -4.81 -7.99 -26.43
N THR A 39 -4.63 -7.07 -25.47
CA THR A 39 -4.30 -5.68 -25.77
C THR A 39 -2.91 -5.55 -26.37
N VAL A 40 -1.91 -6.25 -25.82
CA VAL A 40 -0.53 -6.27 -26.33
C VAL A 40 -0.50 -6.82 -27.76
N LYS A 41 -1.23 -7.91 -28.05
CA LYS A 41 -1.36 -8.45 -29.42
C LYS A 41 -1.99 -7.43 -30.37
N LYS A 42 -3.11 -6.78 -29.98
CA LYS A 42 -3.78 -5.74 -30.77
C LYS A 42 -2.86 -4.55 -31.05
N GLN A 43 -2.08 -4.11 -30.07
CA GLN A 43 -1.16 -2.98 -30.18
C GLN A 43 0.20 -3.34 -30.79
N LYS A 44 0.42 -4.60 -31.17
CA LYS A 44 1.68 -5.10 -31.74
C LYS A 44 2.89 -4.70 -30.88
N THR A 45 2.78 -4.89 -29.56
CA THR A 45 3.82 -4.58 -28.57
C THR A 45 4.18 -5.81 -27.75
N THR A 46 5.11 -5.68 -26.82
CA THR A 46 5.64 -6.81 -26.02
C THR A 46 5.22 -6.68 -24.55
N LEU A 47 4.90 -7.82 -23.94
CA LEU A 47 4.58 -7.95 -22.52
C LEU A 47 5.71 -8.68 -21.80
N CYS A 48 6.25 -8.07 -20.77
CA CYS A 48 7.19 -8.68 -19.85
C CYS A 48 6.50 -8.92 -18.52
N VAL A 49 6.44 -10.17 -18.08
CA VAL A 49 5.82 -10.57 -16.83
C VAL A 49 6.89 -10.91 -15.80
N VAL A 50 6.97 -10.14 -14.73
CA VAL A 50 7.84 -10.39 -13.58
C VAL A 50 7.14 -11.37 -12.65
N LYS A 51 7.83 -12.44 -12.22
CA LYS A 51 7.23 -13.55 -11.45
C LYS A 51 8.03 -13.82 -10.19
N LYS A 52 7.33 -14.01 -9.07
CA LYS A 52 7.91 -14.53 -7.82
C LYS A 52 8.48 -15.94 -8.06
N GLY A 53 9.58 -16.26 -7.38
CA GLY A 53 10.30 -17.53 -7.55
C GLY A 53 11.22 -17.57 -8.78
N ILE A 54 10.94 -16.79 -9.82
CA ILE A 54 11.74 -16.71 -11.06
C ILE A 54 12.60 -15.45 -11.07
N HIS A 55 11.98 -14.28 -10.93
CA HIS A 55 12.66 -13.01 -11.06
C HIS A 55 13.00 -12.38 -9.69
N PHE A 56 12.27 -12.74 -8.65
CA PHE A 56 12.58 -12.36 -7.28
C PHE A 56 12.21 -13.47 -6.29
N ASN A 57 13.03 -13.63 -5.25
CA ASN A 57 12.88 -14.68 -4.24
C ASN A 57 13.60 -14.29 -2.94
N ASN A 58 13.63 -15.22 -1.95
CA ASN A 58 14.29 -15.06 -0.66
C ASN A 58 13.89 -13.76 0.05
N ILE A 59 12.57 -13.52 0.12
CA ILE A 59 12.01 -12.31 0.72
C ILE A 59 12.02 -12.47 2.23
N SER A 60 12.60 -11.50 2.91
CA SER A 60 12.57 -11.34 4.37
C SER A 60 12.14 -9.92 4.71
N VAL A 61 11.19 -9.78 5.63
CA VAL A 61 10.64 -8.48 6.05
C VAL A 61 10.91 -8.28 7.53
N THR A 62 11.61 -7.21 7.88
CA THR A 62 11.83 -6.75 9.26
C THR A 62 11.20 -5.37 9.44
N LYS A 63 11.22 -4.83 10.66
CA LYS A 63 10.69 -3.48 10.93
C LYS A 63 11.49 -2.37 10.29
N GLU A 64 12.75 -2.65 9.94
CA GLU A 64 13.67 -1.67 9.36
C GLU A 64 13.67 -1.71 7.84
N ARG A 65 13.48 -2.90 7.25
CA ARG A 65 13.61 -3.08 5.79
C ARG A 65 13.04 -4.40 5.28
N THR A 66 12.89 -4.47 3.98
CA THR A 66 12.62 -5.71 3.25
C THR A 66 13.88 -6.15 2.49
N GLN A 67 14.29 -7.40 2.65
CA GLN A 67 15.41 -7.98 1.88
C GLN A 67 14.89 -8.96 0.85
N PHE A 68 15.50 -9.00 -0.35
CA PHE A 68 15.17 -9.98 -1.39
C PHE A 68 16.29 -10.14 -2.40
N ASN A 69 16.22 -11.19 -3.22
CA ASN A 69 17.08 -11.36 -4.39
C ASN A 69 16.28 -11.02 -5.66
N TYR A 70 16.94 -10.41 -6.63
CA TYR A 70 16.36 -10.13 -7.93
C TYR A 70 17.27 -10.63 -9.06
N SER A 71 16.64 -11.23 -10.10
CA SER A 71 17.33 -11.72 -11.28
C SER A 71 16.45 -11.55 -12.52
N TYR A 72 16.98 -10.93 -13.55
CA TYR A 72 16.35 -10.81 -14.85
C TYR A 72 17.39 -10.84 -15.97
N LYS A 73 17.41 -11.91 -16.78
CA LYS A 73 18.44 -12.12 -17.81
C LYS A 73 19.86 -12.01 -17.23
N LYS A 74 20.70 -11.09 -17.74
CA LYS A 74 22.08 -10.83 -17.27
C LYS A 74 22.14 -9.86 -16.09
N CYS A 75 21.00 -9.44 -15.53
CA CYS A 75 20.92 -8.49 -14.43
C CYS A 75 20.61 -9.24 -13.13
N HIS A 76 21.59 -9.30 -12.22
CA HIS A 76 21.50 -10.03 -10.96
C HIS A 76 21.85 -9.11 -9.79
N PHE A 77 20.94 -9.03 -8.83
CA PHE A 77 21.08 -8.26 -7.60
C PHE A 77 20.72 -9.16 -6.40
N PRO A 78 21.69 -9.83 -5.79
CA PRO A 78 21.47 -10.58 -4.55
C PRO A 78 21.33 -9.65 -3.35
N LYS A 79 20.58 -10.09 -2.34
CA LYS A 79 20.48 -9.45 -1.02
C LYS A 79 20.19 -7.93 -1.08
N ILE A 80 19.28 -7.51 -1.99
CA ILE A 80 18.81 -6.13 -2.03
C ILE A 80 18.18 -5.79 -0.68
N GLN A 81 18.57 -4.65 -0.13
CA GLN A 81 17.92 -4.02 1.01
C GLN A 81 16.96 -2.96 0.47
N LEU A 82 15.67 -3.10 0.74
CA LEU A 82 14.63 -2.16 0.32
C LEU A 82 14.11 -1.42 1.54
N GLY A 83 14.13 -0.08 1.52
CA GLY A 83 13.62 0.75 2.61
C GLY A 83 12.08 0.70 2.78
N LEU A 84 11.36 0.20 1.76
CA LEU A 84 9.91 0.01 1.82
C LEU A 84 9.56 -1.38 2.34
N LEU A 85 8.58 -1.48 3.24
CA LEU A 85 8.24 -2.71 3.93
C LEU A 85 7.13 -3.51 3.22
N GLY A 86 7.34 -4.83 3.13
CA GLY A 86 6.35 -5.79 2.66
C GLY A 86 6.63 -6.40 1.29
N GLU A 87 6.09 -7.60 1.08
CA GLU A 87 6.30 -8.37 -0.15
C GLU A 87 5.81 -7.65 -1.41
N HIS A 88 4.68 -6.92 -1.32
CA HIS A 88 4.16 -6.13 -2.44
C HIS A 88 5.12 -5.01 -2.89
N GLN A 89 5.99 -4.54 -2.00
CA GLN A 89 7.04 -3.57 -2.37
C GLN A 89 8.20 -4.23 -3.10
N VAL A 90 8.46 -5.53 -2.85
CA VAL A 90 9.40 -6.32 -3.65
C VAL A 90 8.90 -6.46 -5.09
N GLU A 91 7.59 -6.68 -5.29
CA GLU A 91 6.99 -6.69 -6.62
C GLU A 91 7.20 -5.35 -7.34
N ASN A 92 6.92 -4.23 -6.67
CA ASN A 92 7.12 -2.89 -7.21
C ASN A 92 8.59 -2.63 -7.57
N ALA A 93 9.52 -2.95 -6.67
CA ALA A 93 10.96 -2.83 -6.92
C ALA A 93 11.43 -3.71 -8.08
N SER A 94 10.89 -4.93 -8.20
CA SER A 94 11.23 -5.85 -9.29
C SER A 94 10.73 -5.35 -10.65
N ILE A 95 9.55 -4.72 -10.71
CA ILE A 95 9.07 -4.02 -11.92
C ILE A 95 10.03 -2.87 -12.27
N ALA A 96 10.40 -2.03 -11.30
CA ALA A 96 11.30 -0.90 -11.50
C ALA A 96 12.69 -1.36 -12.02
N LEU A 97 13.26 -2.41 -11.42
CA LEU A 97 14.52 -3.00 -11.84
C LEU A 97 14.44 -3.59 -13.26
N THR A 98 13.35 -4.27 -13.58
CA THR A 98 13.13 -4.80 -14.93
C THR A 98 13.00 -3.65 -15.93
N THR A 99 12.29 -2.58 -15.57
CA THR A 99 12.09 -1.39 -16.41
C THR A 99 13.42 -0.72 -16.70
N ILE A 100 14.21 -0.40 -15.69
CA ILE A 100 15.50 0.28 -15.89
C ILE A 100 16.49 -0.60 -16.69
N TYR A 101 16.50 -1.93 -16.47
CA TYR A 101 17.30 -2.85 -17.28
C TYR A 101 16.89 -2.80 -18.76
N LYS A 102 15.59 -2.83 -19.07
CA LYS A 102 15.14 -2.76 -20.46
C LYS A 102 15.42 -1.42 -21.11
N LEU A 103 15.25 -0.32 -20.37
CA LEU A 103 15.60 1.04 -20.83
C LEU A 103 17.12 1.15 -21.07
N SER A 104 17.97 0.57 -20.21
CA SER A 104 19.41 0.58 -20.41
C SER A 104 19.84 -0.12 -21.71
N LYS A 105 19.11 -1.17 -22.11
CA LYS A 105 19.37 -1.85 -23.40
C LYS A 105 18.84 -1.07 -24.59
N GLN A 106 17.67 -0.44 -24.44
CA GLN A 106 17.09 0.36 -25.51
C GLN A 106 17.89 1.64 -25.79
N TYR A 107 18.32 2.32 -24.73
CA TYR A 107 19.02 3.62 -24.83
C TYR A 107 20.54 3.51 -24.64
N ARG A 108 21.08 2.29 -24.54
CA ARG A 108 22.51 1.97 -24.48
C ARG A 108 23.29 2.69 -23.36
N PHE A 109 22.70 2.78 -22.17
CA PHE A 109 23.41 3.27 -20.98
C PHE A 109 23.76 2.15 -20.00
N ASN A 110 24.78 2.36 -19.20
CA ASN A 110 25.24 1.40 -18.22
C ASN A 110 24.49 1.57 -16.88
N LEU A 111 24.13 0.44 -16.26
CA LEU A 111 23.54 0.43 -14.92
C LEU A 111 24.64 0.48 -13.87
N ASN A 112 24.62 1.52 -13.03
CA ASN A 112 25.45 1.56 -11.84
C ASN A 112 24.80 0.73 -10.72
N LYS A 113 25.36 -0.45 -10.46
CA LYS A 113 24.82 -1.37 -9.44
C LYS A 113 24.84 -0.77 -8.05
N GLN A 114 25.90 -0.07 -7.66
CA GLN A 114 26.01 0.54 -6.33
C GLN A 114 24.95 1.61 -6.13
N ALA A 115 24.71 2.47 -7.12
CA ALA A 115 23.65 3.47 -7.09
C ALA A 115 22.27 2.82 -6.95
N ILE A 116 22.00 1.71 -7.67
CA ILE A 116 20.74 0.98 -7.56
C ILE A 116 20.54 0.43 -6.13
N TYR A 117 21.54 -0.22 -5.53
CA TYR A 117 21.46 -0.70 -4.15
C TYR A 117 21.19 0.44 -3.18
N LEU A 118 21.90 1.56 -3.34
CA LEU A 118 21.74 2.74 -2.48
C LEU A 118 20.34 3.36 -2.61
N CYS A 119 19.84 3.54 -3.84
CA CYS A 119 18.51 4.06 -4.11
C CYS A 119 17.42 3.17 -3.50
N LEU A 120 17.50 1.86 -3.65
CA LEU A 120 16.52 0.94 -3.09
C LEU A 120 16.58 0.91 -1.55
N LYS A 121 17.77 0.93 -0.97
CA LYS A 121 17.98 1.00 0.49
C LYS A 121 17.36 2.25 1.09
N ASN A 122 17.49 3.39 0.41
CA ASN A 122 17.02 4.69 0.87
C ASN A 122 15.62 5.05 0.34
N ALA A 123 14.96 4.11 -0.37
CA ALA A 123 13.62 4.32 -0.87
C ALA A 123 12.64 4.47 0.30
N LEU A 124 12.03 5.64 0.42
CA LEU A 124 11.02 5.96 1.41
C LEU A 124 9.80 6.55 0.71
N PHE A 125 8.62 6.20 1.19
CA PHE A 125 7.39 6.81 0.74
C PHE A 125 6.43 6.95 1.92
N LYS A 126 6.10 8.18 2.27
CA LYS A 126 5.20 8.49 3.39
C LYS A 126 3.87 7.76 3.25
N GLY A 127 3.42 7.15 4.35
CA GLY A 127 2.18 6.38 4.35
C GLY A 127 2.26 5.06 3.56
N ARG A 128 3.42 4.42 3.50
CA ARG A 128 3.60 3.06 2.98
C ARG A 128 4.25 2.17 4.02
N CYS A 129 3.44 1.62 4.93
CA CYS A 129 3.87 0.81 6.07
C CYS A 129 5.04 1.48 6.84
N GLU A 130 4.89 2.77 7.10
CA GLU A 130 5.86 3.59 7.81
C GLU A 130 5.74 3.32 9.30
N ILE A 131 6.84 2.95 9.96
CA ILE A 131 6.87 2.59 11.39
C ILE A 131 7.65 3.64 12.15
N HIS A 132 7.04 4.19 13.19
CA HIS A 132 7.66 5.11 14.13
C HIS A 132 7.65 4.49 15.53
N HIS A 133 8.83 4.31 16.09
CA HIS A 133 9.00 3.85 17.46
C HIS A 133 8.89 5.05 18.40
N THR A 134 7.96 4.99 19.34
CA THR A 134 7.83 6.02 20.39
C THR A 134 8.01 5.40 21.76
N GLN A 135 8.23 6.21 22.78
CA GLN A 135 8.31 5.75 24.18
C GLN A 135 7.02 5.05 24.67
N TYR A 136 5.89 5.25 24.01
CA TYR A 136 4.61 4.65 24.38
C TYR A 136 4.33 3.35 23.60
N ARG A 137 4.47 3.39 22.27
CA ARG A 137 4.18 2.27 21.37
C ARG A 137 4.61 2.55 19.92
N ASP A 138 4.65 1.51 19.10
CA ASP A 138 4.86 1.68 17.67
C ASP A 138 3.64 2.34 17.01
N ILE A 139 3.87 3.34 16.18
CA ILE A 139 2.87 3.99 15.33
C ILE A 139 3.14 3.56 13.89
N ILE A 140 2.15 2.98 13.24
CA ILE A 140 2.26 2.43 11.89
C ILE A 140 1.30 3.19 10.98
N ILE A 141 1.83 3.74 9.88
CA ILE A 141 1.06 4.58 8.97
C ILE A 141 1.06 3.95 7.57
N ASP A 142 -0.15 3.64 7.04
CA ASP A 142 -0.30 3.12 5.69
C ASP A 142 -1.57 3.63 5.01
N GLY A 143 -1.43 4.14 3.79
CA GLY A 143 -2.52 4.68 2.98
C GLY A 143 -3.31 3.62 2.19
N ALA A 144 -3.45 2.41 2.69
CA ALA A 144 -4.29 1.39 2.08
C ALA A 144 -5.76 1.85 2.05
N HIS A 145 -6.30 2.04 0.85
CA HIS A 145 -7.62 2.65 0.61
C HIS A 145 -8.53 1.78 -0.27
N ASN A 146 -8.17 0.55 -0.50
CA ASN A 146 -8.99 -0.46 -1.15
C ASN A 146 -8.68 -1.86 -0.59
N PRO A 147 -9.57 -2.86 -0.80
CA PRO A 147 -9.40 -4.18 -0.20
C PRO A 147 -8.11 -4.91 -0.57
N GLN A 148 -7.58 -4.69 -1.78
CA GLN A 148 -6.33 -5.32 -2.22
C GLN A 148 -5.11 -4.76 -1.49
N LYS A 149 -5.02 -3.42 -1.39
CA LYS A 149 -3.94 -2.74 -0.66
C LYS A 149 -4.04 -3.03 0.84
N MET A 150 -5.25 -3.04 1.40
CA MET A 150 -5.48 -3.40 2.79
C MET A 150 -4.99 -4.82 3.08
N LYS A 151 -5.31 -5.80 2.23
CA LYS A 151 -4.81 -7.16 2.39
C LYS A 151 -3.28 -7.22 2.39
N ALA A 152 -2.62 -6.55 1.46
CA ALA A 152 -1.16 -6.51 1.36
C ALA A 152 -0.52 -5.88 2.61
N PHE A 153 -1.07 -4.77 3.08
CA PHE A 153 -0.63 -4.09 4.29
C PHE A 153 -0.80 -4.98 5.54
N LEU A 154 -1.99 -5.53 5.76
CA LEU A 154 -2.27 -6.39 6.91
C LEU A 154 -1.40 -7.67 6.91
N SER A 155 -1.13 -8.24 5.72
CA SER A 155 -0.19 -9.37 5.60
C SER A 155 1.23 -8.98 6.05
N THR A 156 1.66 -7.75 5.77
CA THR A 156 2.94 -7.21 6.26
C THR A 156 2.92 -7.07 7.79
N LEU A 157 1.84 -6.56 8.36
CA LEU A 157 1.70 -6.44 9.82
C LEU A 157 1.77 -7.79 10.54
N VAL A 158 1.18 -8.85 9.97
CA VAL A 158 1.27 -10.22 10.55
C VAL A 158 2.72 -10.70 10.66
N ILE A 159 3.56 -10.36 9.68
CA ILE A 159 4.99 -10.71 9.70
C ILE A 159 5.73 -9.89 10.74
N LEU A 160 5.49 -8.58 10.78
CA LEU A 160 6.22 -7.64 11.64
C LEU A 160 5.83 -7.73 13.12
N TYR A 161 4.59 -8.11 13.40
CA TYR A 161 4.02 -8.17 14.75
C TYR A 161 3.18 -9.45 14.91
N PRO A 162 3.81 -10.62 14.95
CA PRO A 162 3.09 -11.89 15.04
C PRO A 162 2.21 -11.94 16.29
N ARG A 163 0.97 -12.41 16.15
CA ARG A 163 -0.03 -12.58 17.23
C ARG A 163 -0.45 -11.28 17.94
N LYS A 164 -0.09 -10.10 17.44
CA LYS A 164 -0.53 -8.82 18.02
C LYS A 164 -1.91 -8.42 17.49
N LYS A 165 -2.66 -7.71 18.34
CA LYS A 165 -3.83 -6.92 17.96
C LYS A 165 -3.41 -5.46 17.87
N TYR A 166 -4.21 -4.65 17.19
CA TYR A 166 -3.88 -3.26 16.90
C TYR A 166 -5.02 -2.34 17.32
N ASP A 167 -4.68 -1.15 17.76
CA ASP A 167 -5.62 -0.04 17.82
C ASP A 167 -5.59 0.69 16.47
N PHE A 168 -6.70 0.70 15.78
CA PHE A 168 -6.82 1.35 14.47
C PHE A 168 -7.43 2.74 14.59
N LEU A 169 -6.83 3.72 13.93
CA LEU A 169 -7.46 4.98 13.53
C LEU A 169 -7.74 4.88 12.04
N ILE A 170 -9.02 4.92 11.67
CA ILE A 170 -9.43 4.74 10.29
C ILE A 170 -10.33 5.87 9.80
N SER A 171 -10.21 6.18 8.53
CA SER A 171 -11.16 6.96 7.77
C SER A 171 -11.17 6.52 6.31
N PHE A 172 -12.24 6.82 5.59
CA PHE A 172 -12.37 6.48 4.18
C PHE A 172 -12.73 7.74 3.41
N SER A 173 -12.18 7.88 2.20
CA SER A 173 -12.52 9.00 1.32
C SER A 173 -13.86 8.76 0.63
N GLU A 174 -14.62 9.82 0.35
CA GLU A 174 -15.82 9.73 -0.47
C GLU A 174 -15.51 9.16 -1.87
N GLY A 175 -16.45 8.43 -2.44
CA GLY A 175 -16.29 7.81 -3.77
C GLY A 175 -17.38 6.84 -4.16
N LYS A 176 -17.37 6.41 -5.41
CA LYS A 176 -18.32 5.42 -5.94
C LYS A 176 -18.08 4.03 -5.32
N ASN A 177 -19.15 3.25 -5.11
CA ASN A 177 -19.12 1.91 -4.50
C ASN A 177 -18.47 1.86 -3.10
N GLN A 178 -18.51 2.99 -2.39
CA GLN A 178 -17.80 3.17 -1.13
C GLN A 178 -18.23 2.18 -0.04
N ILE A 179 -19.54 1.92 0.11
CA ILE A 179 -20.06 1.03 1.16
C ILE A 179 -19.53 -0.40 1.01
N SER A 180 -19.52 -0.97 -0.19
CA SER A 180 -19.01 -2.32 -0.42
C SER A 180 -17.50 -2.40 -0.22
N THR A 181 -16.78 -1.36 -0.62
CA THR A 181 -15.33 -1.23 -0.42
C THR A 181 -14.99 -1.13 1.06
N MET A 182 -15.65 -0.25 1.81
CA MET A 182 -15.47 -0.10 3.26
C MET A 182 -15.76 -1.41 3.99
N ARG A 183 -16.91 -2.05 3.69
CA ARG A 183 -17.26 -3.35 4.29
C ARG A 183 -16.15 -4.38 4.10
N ARG A 184 -15.64 -4.54 2.89
CA ARG A 184 -14.57 -5.50 2.57
C ARG A 184 -13.24 -5.16 3.25
N MET A 185 -12.93 -3.88 3.46
CA MET A 185 -11.75 -3.46 4.22
C MET A 185 -11.94 -3.73 5.71
N LEU A 186 -13.09 -3.37 6.29
CA LEU A 186 -13.41 -3.62 7.70
C LEU A 186 -13.43 -5.11 8.04
N GLN A 187 -13.95 -5.97 7.14
CA GLN A 187 -13.88 -7.43 7.30
C GLN A 187 -12.44 -7.96 7.41
N GLN A 188 -11.47 -7.28 6.80
CA GLN A 188 -10.06 -7.64 6.90
C GLN A 188 -9.39 -7.06 8.16
N ILE A 189 -9.79 -5.87 8.58
CA ILE A 189 -9.24 -5.16 9.76
C ILE A 189 -9.71 -5.80 11.05
N ILE A 190 -11.01 -6.09 11.19
CA ILE A 190 -11.66 -6.56 12.43
C ILE A 190 -10.94 -7.76 13.07
N PRO A 191 -10.54 -8.82 12.34
CA PRO A 191 -9.83 -9.95 12.94
C PRO A 191 -8.52 -9.58 13.63
N MET A 192 -7.93 -8.43 13.27
CA MET A 192 -6.66 -7.94 13.83
C MET A 192 -6.87 -6.78 14.82
N ALA A 193 -8.07 -6.23 14.91
CA ALA A 193 -8.35 -5.07 15.73
C ALA A 193 -8.47 -5.46 17.23
N HIS A 194 -7.79 -4.71 18.08
CA HIS A 194 -8.12 -4.56 19.49
C HIS A 194 -9.22 -3.53 19.66
N SER A 195 -9.07 -2.36 19.02
CA SER A 195 -10.08 -1.32 18.92
C SER A 195 -10.04 -0.63 17.57
N ILE A 196 -11.13 0.05 17.20
CA ILE A 196 -11.23 0.87 15.99
C ILE A 196 -11.75 2.25 16.37
N THR A 197 -10.95 3.29 16.17
CA THR A 197 -11.41 4.67 16.21
C THR A 197 -11.69 5.13 14.79
N VAL A 198 -12.94 5.46 14.51
CA VAL A 198 -13.35 6.11 13.26
C VAL A 198 -13.11 7.60 13.42
N THR A 199 -12.54 8.24 12.40
CA THR A 199 -12.29 9.69 12.41
C THR A 199 -12.68 10.32 11.08
N ASP A 200 -12.92 11.62 11.11
CA ASP A 200 -13.12 12.46 9.95
C ASP A 200 -11.81 13.09 9.47
N PHE A 201 -11.81 13.59 8.25
CA PHE A 201 -10.80 14.51 7.75
C PHE A 201 -11.39 15.44 6.69
N ILE A 202 -10.79 16.60 6.56
CA ILE A 202 -10.93 17.50 5.42
C ILE A 202 -9.51 17.85 4.98
N LEU A 203 -9.24 17.71 3.69
CA LEU A 203 -7.95 18.04 3.10
C LEU A 203 -8.16 18.74 1.76
N GLU A 204 -7.60 19.93 1.63
CA GLU A 204 -7.51 20.65 0.37
C GLU A 204 -6.28 20.18 -0.41
N GLY A 205 -6.46 19.80 -1.67
CA GLY A 205 -5.39 19.36 -2.55
C GLY A 205 -5.82 19.46 -4.01
N ASP A 206 -4.91 19.90 -4.88
CA ASP A 206 -5.15 20.04 -6.32
C ASP A 206 -6.43 20.83 -6.64
N ASP A 207 -6.71 21.93 -5.91
CA ASP A 207 -7.93 22.76 -5.99
C ASP A 207 -9.24 21.99 -5.71
N ILE A 208 -9.15 20.81 -5.10
CA ILE A 208 -10.29 19.97 -4.73
C ILE A 208 -10.28 19.74 -3.22
N LEU A 209 -11.46 19.92 -2.61
CA LEU A 209 -11.66 19.60 -1.21
C LEU A 209 -12.02 18.12 -1.04
N HIS A 210 -11.15 17.38 -0.40
CA HIS A 210 -11.36 15.96 -0.12
C HIS A 210 -11.97 15.77 1.27
N HIS A 211 -13.11 15.11 1.32
CA HIS A 211 -13.82 14.80 2.56
C HIS A 211 -13.75 13.31 2.90
N SER A 212 -13.79 13.04 4.19
CA SER A 212 -14.04 11.68 4.68
C SER A 212 -15.50 11.28 4.48
N VAL A 213 -15.73 9.97 4.40
CA VAL A 213 -17.06 9.40 4.56
C VAL A 213 -17.56 9.67 5.98
N GLU A 214 -18.81 10.08 6.10
CA GLU A 214 -19.48 10.35 7.38
C GLU A 214 -19.57 9.07 8.24
N LYS A 215 -19.46 9.23 9.57
CA LYS A 215 -19.51 8.13 10.54
C LYS A 215 -20.83 7.35 10.47
N GLU A 216 -21.92 8.03 10.11
CA GLU A 216 -23.28 7.48 9.95
C GLU A 216 -23.32 6.38 8.88
N ARG A 217 -22.39 6.37 7.94
CA ARG A 217 -22.24 5.32 6.92
C ARG A 217 -21.28 4.20 7.33
N ILE A 218 -20.35 4.47 8.23
CA ILE A 218 -19.32 3.52 8.68
C ILE A 218 -19.81 2.69 9.87
N ILE A 219 -20.42 3.34 10.88
CA ILE A 219 -20.86 2.70 12.11
C ILE A 219 -21.86 1.54 11.86
N PRO A 220 -22.87 1.67 10.99
CA PRO A 220 -23.77 0.55 10.68
C PRO A 220 -23.04 -0.67 10.13
N ILE A 221 -21.95 -0.48 9.37
CA ILE A 221 -21.16 -1.60 8.85
C ILE A 221 -20.46 -2.33 9.99
N LEU A 222 -19.86 -1.61 10.95
CA LEU A 222 -19.21 -2.20 12.13
C LEU A 222 -20.21 -3.01 12.96
N LYS A 223 -21.41 -2.46 13.20
CA LYS A 223 -22.52 -3.16 13.91
C LYS A 223 -22.94 -4.44 13.17
N GLN A 224 -23.14 -4.38 11.85
CA GLN A 224 -23.48 -5.55 11.04
C GLN A 224 -22.38 -6.62 11.04
N LEU A 225 -21.13 -6.21 11.18
CA LEU A 225 -19.98 -7.11 11.32
C LEU A 225 -19.76 -7.58 12.77
N LYS A 226 -20.67 -7.25 13.69
CA LYS A 226 -20.66 -7.62 15.11
C LYS A 226 -19.38 -7.22 15.84
N PHE A 227 -18.85 -6.05 15.50
CA PHE A 227 -17.70 -5.46 16.17
C PHE A 227 -18.15 -4.29 17.04
N ASP A 228 -17.91 -4.37 18.35
CA ASP A 228 -18.43 -3.45 19.38
C ASP A 228 -17.34 -2.52 19.97
N ARG A 229 -16.06 -2.84 19.78
CA ARG A 229 -14.93 -2.06 20.31
C ARG A 229 -14.54 -0.92 19.36
N TYR A 230 -15.49 -0.03 19.06
CA TYR A 230 -15.26 1.14 18.23
C TYR A 230 -15.78 2.40 18.90
N ASP A 231 -15.17 3.52 18.55
CA ASP A 231 -15.65 4.86 18.85
C ASP A 231 -15.45 5.80 17.66
N PHE A 232 -16.01 7.01 17.78
CA PHE A 232 -15.78 8.10 16.83
C PHE A 232 -15.10 9.26 17.57
N LYS A 233 -14.03 9.78 16.98
CA LYS A 233 -13.33 10.97 17.50
C LYS A 233 -12.94 11.88 16.35
N GLN A 234 -13.10 13.19 16.58
CA GLN A 234 -12.56 14.18 15.65
C GLN A 234 -11.04 14.06 15.54
N CYS A 235 -10.53 14.21 14.32
CA CYS A 235 -9.12 14.15 14.03
C CYS A 235 -8.38 15.42 14.47
N ASN A 236 -8.04 15.52 15.75
CA ASN A 236 -7.24 16.61 16.29
C ASN A 236 -6.06 16.10 17.12
N GLU A 237 -5.10 16.99 17.37
CA GLU A 237 -3.85 16.68 18.06
C GLU A 237 -4.08 16.06 19.45
N LYS A 238 -5.00 16.62 20.24
CA LYS A 238 -5.34 16.10 21.59
C LYS A 238 -5.88 14.67 21.55
N THR A 239 -6.75 14.39 20.57
CA THR A 239 -7.32 13.05 20.36
C THR A 239 -6.25 12.04 20.01
N ILE A 240 -5.40 12.36 19.04
CA ILE A 240 -4.31 11.49 18.59
C ILE A 240 -3.36 11.20 19.74
N MET A 241 -2.94 12.24 20.50
CA MET A 241 -2.10 12.08 21.67
C MET A 241 -2.72 11.18 22.74
N LYS A 242 -3.99 11.38 23.05
CA LYS A 242 -4.69 10.53 24.01
C LYS A 242 -4.69 9.07 23.58
N ILE A 243 -4.93 8.81 22.28
CA ILE A 243 -4.89 7.45 21.73
C ILE A 243 -3.48 6.87 21.83
N ILE A 244 -2.43 7.62 21.50
CA ILE A 244 -1.04 7.17 21.53
C ILE A 244 -0.60 6.80 22.95
N LYS A 245 -0.97 7.60 23.96
CA LYS A 245 -0.54 7.40 25.36
C LYS A 245 -1.29 6.32 26.11
N ASN A 246 -2.56 6.09 25.79
CA ASN A 246 -3.46 5.34 26.68
C ASN A 246 -3.48 3.83 26.47
N ASN A 247 -2.83 3.30 25.44
CA ASN A 247 -2.87 1.87 25.11
C ASN A 247 -1.47 1.31 24.82
N LYS A 248 -1.32 -0.01 25.02
CA LYS A 248 -0.04 -0.72 24.79
C LYS A 248 0.03 -1.44 23.43
N GLN A 249 -1.08 -1.54 22.71
CA GLN A 249 -1.10 -2.19 21.40
C GLN A 249 -0.47 -1.29 20.34
N PRO A 250 0.19 -1.83 19.29
CA PRO A 250 0.65 -1.01 18.17
C PRO A 250 -0.51 -0.20 17.57
N PHE A 251 -0.26 1.05 17.24
CA PHE A 251 -1.27 1.98 16.73
C PHE A 251 -1.16 2.11 15.22
N VAL A 252 -2.25 1.83 14.51
CA VAL A 252 -2.29 1.81 13.04
C VAL A 252 -3.20 2.93 12.53
N ILE A 253 -2.67 3.77 11.65
CA ILE A 253 -3.40 4.83 10.96
C ILE A 253 -3.54 4.43 9.50
N THR A 254 -4.78 4.24 9.01
CA THR A 254 -5.01 3.72 7.65
C THR A 254 -6.41 4.04 7.10
N GLY A 255 -6.68 3.58 5.87
CA GLY A 255 -7.99 3.72 5.20
C GLY A 255 -8.04 4.81 4.13
N SER A 256 -7.18 5.84 4.23
CA SER A 256 -7.09 6.91 3.23
C SER A 256 -5.72 7.59 3.24
N LEU A 257 -5.18 7.88 2.06
CA LEU A 257 -4.00 8.75 1.93
C LEU A 257 -4.32 10.20 2.31
N TYR A 258 -5.55 10.65 2.11
CA TYR A 258 -5.98 12.00 2.49
C TYR A 258 -6.06 12.14 4.02
N LEU A 259 -6.51 11.10 4.74
CA LEU A 259 -6.40 11.07 6.20
C LEU A 259 -4.95 11.27 6.63
N ILE A 260 -4.03 10.50 6.05
CA ILE A 260 -2.60 10.61 6.39
C ILE A 260 -2.10 12.03 6.10
N GLY A 261 -2.40 12.59 4.92
CA GLY A 261 -2.01 13.95 4.57
C GLY A 261 -2.53 15.01 5.56
N SER A 262 -3.78 14.86 6.01
CA SER A 262 -4.40 15.83 6.93
C SER A 262 -3.79 15.84 8.34
N ILE A 263 -3.17 14.72 8.77
CA ILE A 263 -2.63 14.59 10.13
C ILE A 263 -1.11 14.50 10.20
N TYR A 264 -0.42 14.30 9.07
CA TYR A 264 1.01 13.96 9.05
C TYR A 264 1.88 15.01 9.74
N ASP A 265 1.66 16.28 9.48
CA ASP A 265 2.45 17.36 10.10
C ASP A 265 2.17 17.49 11.60
N ARG A 266 0.96 17.17 12.05
CA ARG A 266 0.61 17.11 13.47
C ARG A 266 1.29 15.91 14.16
N LEU A 267 1.39 14.79 13.45
CA LEU A 267 2.08 13.59 13.96
C LEU A 267 3.59 13.81 14.09
N LYS A 268 4.23 14.58 13.20
CA LYS A 268 5.68 14.81 13.23
C LYS A 268 6.20 15.23 14.61
N LYS A 269 5.47 16.06 15.33
CA LYS A 269 5.82 16.49 16.68
C LYS A 269 5.98 15.33 17.67
N PHE A 270 5.35 14.18 17.40
CA PHE A 270 5.34 12.99 18.27
C PHE A 270 6.19 11.85 17.71
N LEU A 271 6.57 11.94 16.44
CA LEU A 271 7.38 10.93 15.78
C LEU A 271 8.88 11.20 15.96
N SER A 272 9.25 12.42 16.40
CA SER A 272 10.63 12.88 16.61
C SER A 272 11.08 12.79 18.08
N SER A 273 10.20 12.40 18.97
CA SER A 273 10.45 12.17 20.41
C SER A 273 10.52 10.69 20.73
#